data_21f3a8dcdc7eaf873428ea1128d2b7c3
#
_entry.id   21f3a8dcdc7eaf873428ea1128d2b7c3
#
_cell.length_a   1.000
_cell.length_b   1.000
_cell.length_c   1.000
_cell.angle_alpha   90.00
_cell.angle_beta   90.00
_cell.angle_gamma   90.00
#
_symmetry.space_group_name_H-M   'P 1'
#
loop_
_entity.id
_entity.type
_entity.pdbx_description
1 polymer ?
#
loop_
_entity_poly.entity_id
_entity_poly.type
_entity_poly.pdbx_seq_one_letter_code
_entity_poly.pdbx_strand_id
1 'polypeptide(L)'
;DVAEYEPTDTGESPLAKITDWVNTTCPVCGSPAKRETDTMPQWAGSSWYFLRFMDAHNNKEFASMEAMKYWGKVNWYNGGMEHTARHLLYARFWVQMLYNFGLVPNKEMIDVRVSHGMILGANGEKMSKSKGNVINPDNVVNEVGADALRVYEMFIGDYQQDASWSTDSLKGCKRFLEKVYKLGAKLNDETTSANEMIIHKTIKKVTEDLSNLKFNTAVSSLMILTNELDKQESITKNDYRTLLILLNPIAPHITEELNEMYALGKPICSSSWPKYDEEKTVDSTVTIAVQVNGKLRGSMNIPTNLDKEETLRLAKELDNVKKYLENTTIIKEIVVPNKIVNIVVK
;
A
#
# COMPACT_ATOMS: atom_id res chain seq x y z
N ASP A 1 -21.03 -36.89 -22.15
CA ASP A 1 -21.09 -36.71 -20.70
C ASP A 1 -20.64 -37.98 -20.02
N VAL A 2 -19.88 -37.87 -18.93
CA VAL A 2 -19.41 -38.99 -18.11
C VAL A 2 -20.15 -38.91 -16.79
N ALA A 3 -20.90 -39.97 -16.47
CA ALA A 3 -21.76 -40.02 -15.29
C ALA A 3 -21.00 -40.45 -14.01
N GLU A 4 -20.07 -41.39 -14.16
CA GLU A 4 -19.32 -41.97 -13.05
C GLU A 4 -17.81 -41.97 -13.35
N TYR A 5 -17.01 -41.49 -12.40
CA TYR A 5 -15.56 -41.54 -12.47
C TYR A 5 -15.00 -41.58 -11.04
N GLU A 6 -14.21 -42.58 -10.77
CA GLU A 6 -13.57 -42.77 -9.47
C GLU A 6 -12.04 -42.80 -9.62
N PRO A 7 -11.28 -42.37 -8.63
CA PRO A 7 -9.83 -42.48 -8.64
C PRO A 7 -9.37 -43.92 -8.94
N THR A 8 -8.26 -44.07 -9.62
CA THR A 8 -7.67 -45.36 -9.94
C THR A 8 -6.55 -45.70 -8.98
N ASP A 9 -6.43 -46.95 -8.58
CA ASP A 9 -5.33 -47.43 -7.72
C ASP A 9 -3.97 -47.42 -8.45
N THR A 10 -4.01 -47.31 -9.78
CA THR A 10 -2.79 -47.29 -10.63
C THR A 10 -2.22 -45.89 -10.83
N GLY A 11 -2.90 -44.83 -10.39
CA GLY A 11 -2.52 -43.44 -10.62
C GLY A 11 -2.86 -42.92 -12.03
N GLU A 12 -3.52 -43.73 -12.86
CA GLU A 12 -4.04 -43.28 -14.15
C GLU A 12 -5.28 -42.38 -13.95
N SER A 13 -5.56 -41.53 -14.94
CA SER A 13 -6.77 -40.71 -14.94
C SER A 13 -8.02 -41.57 -14.80
N PRO A 14 -9.01 -41.21 -13.95
CA PRO A 14 -10.29 -41.88 -13.88
C PRO A 14 -10.98 -42.03 -15.24
N LEU A 15 -10.78 -41.08 -16.16
CA LEU A 15 -11.31 -41.11 -17.51
C LEU A 15 -10.72 -42.23 -18.36
N ALA A 16 -9.52 -42.70 -18.10
CA ALA A 16 -8.85 -43.75 -18.88
C ALA A 16 -9.58 -45.11 -18.84
N LYS A 17 -10.34 -45.38 -17.76
CA LYS A 17 -11.14 -46.60 -17.60
C LYS A 17 -12.44 -46.59 -18.39
N ILE A 18 -12.89 -45.42 -18.88
CA ILE A 18 -14.17 -45.25 -19.54
C ILE A 18 -13.99 -45.47 -21.05
N THR A 19 -13.90 -46.71 -21.47
CA THR A 19 -13.54 -47.11 -22.84
C THR A 19 -14.45 -46.51 -23.92
N ASP A 20 -15.75 -46.39 -23.65
CA ASP A 20 -16.72 -45.80 -24.57
C ASP A 20 -16.53 -44.29 -24.74
N TRP A 21 -16.03 -43.62 -23.71
CA TRP A 21 -15.70 -42.21 -23.79
C TRP A 21 -14.30 -42.00 -24.41
N VAL A 22 -13.31 -42.84 -24.06
CA VAL A 22 -11.93 -42.73 -24.55
C VAL A 22 -11.84 -42.95 -26.04
N ASN A 23 -12.50 -44.01 -26.54
CA ASN A 23 -12.48 -44.36 -27.97
C ASN A 23 -13.38 -43.41 -28.77
N THR A 24 -12.85 -42.85 -29.83
CA THR A 24 -13.53 -41.87 -30.67
C THR A 24 -13.02 -41.92 -32.10
N THR A 25 -13.51 -41.06 -32.94
CA THR A 25 -13.03 -40.91 -34.32
C THR A 25 -12.34 -39.53 -34.46
N CYS A 26 -11.30 -39.47 -35.27
CA CYS A 26 -10.62 -38.19 -35.58
C CYS A 26 -11.61 -37.27 -36.32
N PRO A 27 -11.82 -36.03 -35.84
CA PRO A 27 -12.76 -35.12 -36.48
C PRO A 27 -12.26 -34.59 -37.84
N VAL A 28 -11.00 -34.80 -38.18
CA VAL A 28 -10.40 -34.33 -39.44
C VAL A 28 -10.43 -35.44 -40.52
N CYS A 29 -10.01 -36.67 -40.17
CA CYS A 29 -9.85 -37.73 -41.14
C CYS A 29 -10.80 -38.92 -40.94
N GLY A 30 -11.59 -38.95 -39.85
CA GLY A 30 -12.53 -40.02 -39.54
C GLY A 30 -11.93 -41.35 -39.08
N SER A 31 -10.60 -41.46 -38.96
CA SER A 31 -9.94 -42.68 -38.46
C SER A 31 -10.17 -42.89 -36.96
N PRO A 32 -10.07 -44.15 -36.47
CA PRO A 32 -10.13 -44.44 -35.03
C PRO A 32 -9.10 -43.58 -34.26
N ALA A 33 -9.55 -43.00 -33.15
CA ALA A 33 -8.73 -42.13 -32.30
C ALA A 33 -9.07 -42.38 -30.81
N LYS A 34 -8.23 -41.88 -29.94
CA LYS A 34 -8.48 -41.87 -28.48
C LYS A 34 -8.52 -40.42 -27.99
N ARG A 35 -9.44 -40.12 -27.07
CA ARG A 35 -9.45 -38.87 -26.35
C ARG A 35 -8.28 -38.84 -25.36
N GLU A 36 -7.75 -37.67 -25.15
CA GLU A 36 -6.83 -37.38 -24.03
C GLU A 36 -7.57 -37.63 -22.72
N THR A 37 -6.96 -38.33 -21.79
CA THR A 37 -7.54 -38.66 -20.50
C THR A 37 -6.99 -37.86 -19.34
N ASP A 38 -5.85 -37.16 -19.51
CA ASP A 38 -5.34 -36.24 -18.53
C ASP A 38 -6.24 -35.03 -18.42
N THR A 39 -6.53 -34.63 -17.19
CA THR A 39 -7.35 -33.47 -16.91
C THR A 39 -6.46 -32.31 -16.46
N MET A 40 -6.85 -31.09 -16.82
CA MET A 40 -6.22 -29.92 -16.25
C MET A 40 -6.49 -29.85 -14.74
N PRO A 41 -5.52 -29.45 -13.90
CA PRO A 41 -5.76 -29.24 -12.49
C PRO A 41 -6.78 -28.13 -12.26
N GLN A 42 -7.15 -27.90 -11.00
CA GLN A 42 -8.14 -26.90 -10.58
C GLN A 42 -7.92 -25.48 -11.14
N TRP A 43 -6.72 -25.16 -11.60
CA TRP A 43 -6.39 -23.88 -12.24
C TRP A 43 -7.12 -23.62 -13.56
N ALA A 44 -7.71 -24.64 -14.18
CA ALA A 44 -8.48 -24.50 -15.42
C ALA A 44 -9.65 -23.51 -15.24
N GLY A 45 -10.43 -23.65 -14.16
CA GLY A 45 -11.53 -22.75 -13.85
C GLY A 45 -11.10 -21.30 -13.65
N SER A 46 -9.98 -21.09 -12.95
CA SER A 46 -9.43 -19.74 -12.70
C SER A 46 -8.68 -19.15 -13.90
N SER A 47 -8.49 -19.91 -14.98
CA SER A 47 -7.69 -19.46 -16.12
C SER A 47 -8.41 -18.50 -17.07
N TRP A 48 -9.71 -18.31 -16.91
CA TRP A 48 -10.53 -17.52 -17.83
C TRP A 48 -11.62 -16.65 -17.17
N TYR A 49 -11.75 -16.66 -15.84
CA TYR A 49 -12.83 -15.95 -15.13
C TYR A 49 -12.86 -14.45 -15.45
N PHE A 50 -11.71 -13.80 -15.63
CA PHE A 50 -11.62 -12.40 -15.97
C PHE A 50 -12.22 -12.08 -17.35
N LEU A 51 -12.19 -13.03 -18.30
CA LEU A 51 -12.89 -12.90 -19.58
C LEU A 51 -14.41 -12.98 -19.36
N ARG A 52 -14.86 -13.96 -18.57
CA ARG A 52 -16.28 -14.12 -18.26
C ARG A 52 -16.88 -12.94 -17.52
N PHE A 53 -16.11 -12.29 -16.63
CA PHE A 53 -16.55 -11.10 -15.90
C PHE A 53 -16.88 -9.92 -16.82
N MET A 54 -16.27 -9.84 -17.98
CA MET A 54 -16.55 -8.80 -18.97
C MET A 54 -17.96 -8.89 -19.56
N ASP A 55 -18.55 -10.10 -19.56
CA ASP A 55 -19.85 -10.39 -20.17
C ASP A 55 -20.58 -11.53 -19.42
N ALA A 56 -20.76 -11.34 -18.11
CA ALA A 56 -21.20 -12.39 -17.19
C ALA A 56 -22.60 -12.96 -17.49
N HIS A 57 -23.46 -12.19 -18.13
CA HIS A 57 -24.85 -12.58 -18.45
C HIS A 57 -25.03 -13.14 -19.88
N ASN A 58 -23.96 -13.26 -20.65
CA ASN A 58 -24.02 -13.82 -22.00
C ASN A 58 -24.34 -15.32 -21.97
N ASN A 59 -25.42 -15.71 -22.63
CA ASN A 59 -25.89 -17.09 -22.70
C ASN A 59 -25.51 -17.82 -24.02
N LYS A 60 -24.83 -17.11 -24.92
CA LYS A 60 -24.48 -17.66 -26.26
C LYS A 60 -23.01 -18.03 -26.34
N GLU A 61 -22.14 -17.27 -25.70
CA GLU A 61 -20.70 -17.46 -25.72
C GLU A 61 -20.10 -17.08 -24.35
N PHE A 62 -18.85 -17.44 -24.10
CA PHE A 62 -18.20 -17.20 -22.81
C PHE A 62 -17.99 -15.73 -22.51
N ALA A 63 -17.78 -14.90 -23.52
CA ALA A 63 -17.83 -13.44 -23.54
C ALA A 63 -17.84 -12.96 -25.00
N SER A 64 -18.59 -11.91 -25.30
CA SER A 64 -18.63 -11.35 -26.66
C SER A 64 -17.31 -10.64 -26.99
N MET A 65 -16.94 -10.71 -28.27
CA MET A 65 -15.76 -10.00 -28.77
C MET A 65 -15.87 -8.48 -28.56
N GLU A 66 -17.09 -7.94 -28.60
CA GLU A 66 -17.37 -6.52 -28.37
C GLU A 66 -17.06 -6.14 -26.92
N ALA A 67 -17.57 -6.90 -25.93
CA ALA A 67 -17.32 -6.67 -24.53
C ALA A 67 -15.82 -6.79 -24.19
N MET A 68 -15.15 -7.82 -24.74
CA MET A 68 -13.71 -8.00 -24.52
C MET A 68 -12.86 -6.89 -25.14
N LYS A 69 -13.25 -6.32 -26.28
CA LYS A 69 -12.60 -5.15 -26.89
C LYS A 69 -12.84 -3.89 -26.07
N TYR A 70 -14.06 -3.72 -25.52
CA TYR A 70 -14.42 -2.56 -24.70
C TYR A 70 -13.62 -2.52 -23.39
N TRP A 71 -13.59 -3.63 -22.65
CA TRP A 71 -12.88 -3.70 -21.37
C TRP A 71 -11.35 -3.82 -21.54
N GLY A 72 -10.90 -4.43 -22.61
CA GLY A 72 -9.49 -4.61 -22.91
C GLY A 72 -8.78 -5.60 -21.99
N LYS A 73 -7.52 -5.33 -21.71
CA LYS A 73 -6.72 -6.12 -20.78
C LYS A 73 -6.98 -5.69 -19.32
N VAL A 74 -6.68 -6.58 -18.39
CA VAL A 74 -6.66 -6.25 -16.97
C VAL A 74 -5.51 -5.28 -16.71
N ASN A 75 -5.82 -4.06 -16.30
CA ASN A 75 -4.81 -3.00 -16.14
C ASN A 75 -3.84 -3.30 -14.99
N TRP A 76 -4.35 -3.86 -13.89
CA TRP A 76 -3.57 -4.12 -12.68
C TRP A 76 -4.01 -5.42 -12.03
N TYR A 77 -3.05 -6.32 -11.76
CA TYR A 77 -3.30 -7.63 -11.20
C TYR A 77 -2.40 -7.92 -10.00
N ASN A 78 -2.99 -8.02 -8.82
CA ASN A 78 -2.29 -8.36 -7.58
C ASN A 78 -2.47 -9.82 -7.22
N GLY A 79 -1.45 -10.42 -6.61
CA GLY A 79 -1.55 -11.76 -6.06
C GLY A 79 -0.22 -12.24 -5.48
N GLY A 80 -0.24 -13.37 -4.77
CA GLY A 80 0.96 -13.98 -4.21
C GLY A 80 1.94 -14.44 -5.29
N MET A 81 3.23 -14.42 -4.96
CA MET A 81 4.32 -14.83 -5.87
C MET A 81 4.17 -16.29 -6.32
N GLU A 82 3.61 -17.16 -5.48
CA GLU A 82 3.39 -18.58 -5.77
C GLU A 82 2.48 -18.84 -6.98
N HIS A 83 1.62 -17.85 -7.32
CA HIS A 83 0.72 -17.97 -8.47
C HIS A 83 1.40 -17.71 -9.82
N THR A 84 2.63 -17.23 -9.83
CA THR A 84 3.41 -16.98 -11.06
C THR A 84 3.56 -18.26 -11.88
N ALA A 85 3.93 -19.37 -11.23
CA ALA A 85 4.11 -20.68 -11.86
C ALA A 85 2.86 -21.61 -11.73
N ARG A 86 1.74 -21.09 -11.23
CA ARG A 86 0.48 -21.83 -11.06
C ARG A 86 -0.62 -21.15 -11.86
N HIS A 87 -1.53 -20.46 -11.19
CA HIS A 87 -2.68 -19.78 -11.83
C HIS A 87 -2.28 -18.93 -13.05
N LEU A 88 -1.25 -18.09 -12.95
CA LEU A 88 -0.88 -17.17 -14.02
C LEU A 88 -0.27 -17.88 -15.24
N LEU A 89 0.45 -18.97 -15.04
CA LEU A 89 0.99 -19.78 -16.13
C LEU A 89 -0.17 -20.38 -16.94
N TYR A 90 -1.15 -21.00 -16.27
CA TYR A 90 -2.32 -21.57 -16.92
C TYR A 90 -3.19 -20.50 -17.59
N ALA A 91 -3.48 -19.40 -16.90
CA ALA A 91 -4.30 -18.32 -17.44
C ALA A 91 -3.68 -17.72 -18.71
N ARG A 92 -2.36 -17.49 -18.71
CA ARG A 92 -1.64 -16.97 -19.87
C ARG A 92 -1.65 -17.97 -21.03
N PHE A 93 -1.44 -19.25 -20.76
CA PHE A 93 -1.54 -20.31 -21.78
C PHE A 93 -2.95 -20.33 -22.42
N TRP A 94 -4.00 -20.29 -21.61
CA TRP A 94 -5.37 -20.22 -22.09
C TRP A 94 -5.62 -19.01 -23.00
N VAL A 95 -5.23 -17.81 -22.57
CA VAL A 95 -5.43 -16.60 -23.36
C VAL A 95 -4.68 -16.66 -24.68
N GLN A 96 -3.43 -17.15 -24.68
CA GLN A 96 -2.65 -17.30 -25.92
C GLN A 96 -3.26 -18.33 -26.87
N MET A 97 -3.76 -19.43 -26.34
CA MET A 97 -4.49 -20.44 -27.13
C MET A 97 -5.77 -19.84 -27.74
N LEU A 98 -6.61 -19.20 -26.93
CA LEU A 98 -7.85 -18.55 -27.39
C LEU A 98 -7.56 -17.45 -28.42
N TYR A 99 -6.47 -16.70 -28.25
CA TYR A 99 -6.03 -15.70 -29.22
C TYR A 99 -5.67 -16.33 -30.57
N ASN A 100 -4.95 -17.45 -30.57
CA ASN A 100 -4.60 -18.16 -31.79
C ASN A 100 -5.84 -18.72 -32.53
N PHE A 101 -6.92 -18.99 -31.82
CA PHE A 101 -8.21 -19.33 -32.40
C PHE A 101 -9.09 -18.13 -32.77
N GLY A 102 -8.64 -16.91 -32.55
CA GLY A 102 -9.40 -15.70 -32.82
C GLY A 102 -10.58 -15.45 -31.88
N LEU A 103 -10.58 -16.10 -30.71
CA LEU A 103 -11.67 -16.03 -29.73
C LEU A 103 -11.50 -14.92 -28.69
N VAL A 104 -10.32 -14.33 -28.58
CA VAL A 104 -10.04 -13.16 -27.74
C VAL A 104 -9.25 -12.11 -28.50
N PRO A 105 -9.39 -10.81 -28.18
CA PRO A 105 -8.76 -9.74 -28.96
C PRO A 105 -7.27 -9.52 -28.63
N ASN A 106 -6.81 -9.95 -27.46
CA ASN A 106 -5.47 -9.65 -26.94
C ASN A 106 -4.69 -10.94 -26.66
N LYS A 107 -3.42 -10.97 -27.04
CA LYS A 107 -2.50 -12.09 -26.79
C LYS A 107 -2.05 -12.18 -25.33
N GLU A 108 -1.98 -11.04 -24.65
CA GLU A 108 -1.64 -10.92 -23.23
C GLU A 108 -2.87 -10.39 -22.45
N MET A 109 -3.11 -10.95 -21.28
CA MET A 109 -4.31 -10.67 -20.49
C MET A 109 -4.16 -9.51 -19.50
N ILE A 110 -2.93 -9.18 -19.11
CA ILE A 110 -2.61 -8.25 -18.01
C ILE A 110 -1.58 -7.23 -18.50
N ASP A 111 -1.74 -5.96 -18.10
CA ASP A 111 -0.75 -4.91 -18.35
C ASP A 111 0.31 -4.87 -17.25
N VAL A 112 -0.12 -4.82 -16.00
CA VAL A 112 0.79 -4.74 -14.85
C VAL A 112 0.50 -5.86 -13.86
N ARG A 113 1.53 -6.62 -13.51
CA ARG A 113 1.48 -7.66 -12.49
C ARG A 113 2.32 -7.24 -11.27
N VAL A 114 1.70 -7.23 -10.10
CA VAL A 114 2.38 -6.95 -8.83
C VAL A 114 2.22 -8.15 -7.90
N SER A 115 3.34 -8.59 -7.32
CA SER A 115 3.34 -9.60 -6.26
C SER A 115 3.36 -8.89 -4.91
N HIS A 116 2.51 -9.34 -4.00
CA HIS A 116 2.60 -8.94 -2.59
C HIS A 116 3.40 -9.98 -1.80
N GLY A 117 3.95 -9.55 -0.66
CA GLY A 117 4.54 -10.43 0.33
C GLY A 117 3.50 -11.27 1.07
N MET A 118 3.96 -12.17 1.90
CA MET A 118 3.12 -13.07 2.69
C MET A 118 3.12 -12.64 4.16
N ILE A 119 1.96 -12.67 4.81
CA ILE A 119 1.89 -12.53 6.26
C ILE A 119 2.16 -13.91 6.87
N LEU A 120 3.26 -14.01 7.59
CA LEU A 120 3.72 -15.21 8.28
C LEU A 120 3.16 -15.26 9.68
N GLY A 121 3.16 -16.43 10.30
CA GLY A 121 2.90 -16.56 11.72
C GLY A 121 3.90 -15.80 12.59
N ALA A 122 3.61 -15.61 13.86
CA ALA A 122 4.49 -14.89 14.78
C ALA A 122 5.91 -15.51 14.90
N ASN A 123 6.04 -16.78 14.56
CA ASN A 123 7.32 -17.51 14.50
C ASN A 123 8.08 -17.35 13.18
N GLY A 124 7.60 -16.51 12.25
CA GLY A 124 8.21 -16.32 10.92
C GLY A 124 7.94 -17.44 9.93
N GLU A 125 7.07 -18.40 10.25
CA GLU A 125 6.73 -19.48 9.35
C GLU A 125 5.41 -19.23 8.62
N LYS A 126 5.28 -19.83 7.43
CA LYS A 126 4.01 -19.77 6.66
C LYS A 126 2.88 -20.35 7.51
N MET A 127 1.76 -19.62 7.59
CA MET A 127 0.56 -20.08 8.28
C MET A 127 -0.04 -21.30 7.57
N SER A 128 -0.36 -22.33 8.34
CA SER A 128 -1.09 -23.50 7.84
C SER A 128 -1.95 -24.14 8.92
N LYS A 129 -3.08 -24.74 8.53
CA LYS A 129 -3.96 -25.46 9.47
C LYS A 129 -3.25 -26.59 10.20
N SER A 130 -2.34 -27.30 9.51
CA SER A 130 -1.58 -28.41 10.07
C SER A 130 -0.57 -27.98 11.15
N LYS A 131 -0.11 -26.72 11.12
CA LYS A 131 0.80 -26.15 12.11
C LYS A 131 0.09 -25.45 13.27
N GLY A 132 -1.23 -25.27 13.17
CA GLY A 132 -2.01 -24.59 14.19
C GLY A 132 -1.67 -23.11 14.41
N ASN A 133 -0.95 -22.48 13.45
CA ASN A 133 -0.48 -21.10 13.53
C ASN A 133 -1.30 -20.13 12.66
N VAL A 134 -2.47 -20.56 12.22
CA VAL A 134 -3.37 -19.72 11.42
C VAL A 134 -4.07 -18.70 12.30
N ILE A 135 -4.03 -17.44 11.88
CA ILE A 135 -4.78 -16.35 12.50
C ILE A 135 -6.04 -16.14 11.69
N ASN A 136 -7.20 -16.29 12.34
CA ASN A 136 -8.49 -16.06 11.70
C ASN A 136 -8.81 -14.55 11.72
N PRO A 137 -8.97 -13.90 10.56
CA PRO A 137 -9.33 -12.48 10.47
C PRO A 137 -10.61 -12.14 11.22
N ASP A 138 -11.63 -13.01 11.22
CA ASP A 138 -12.90 -12.77 11.90
C ASP A 138 -12.71 -12.61 13.42
N ASN A 139 -11.82 -13.40 14.02
CA ASN A 139 -11.52 -13.27 15.45
C ASN A 139 -10.82 -11.94 15.74
N VAL A 140 -9.90 -11.54 14.88
CA VAL A 140 -9.20 -10.24 15.00
C VAL A 140 -10.18 -9.08 14.84
N VAL A 141 -11.06 -9.13 13.85
CA VAL A 141 -12.10 -8.10 13.62
C VAL A 141 -13.03 -7.99 14.84
N ASN A 142 -13.43 -9.11 15.42
CA ASN A 142 -14.27 -9.11 16.63
C ASN A 142 -13.55 -8.50 17.84
N GLU A 143 -12.22 -8.64 17.95
CA GLU A 143 -11.43 -8.12 19.08
C GLU A 143 -11.06 -6.64 18.93
N VAL A 144 -10.61 -6.21 17.75
CA VAL A 144 -10.02 -4.89 17.56
C VAL A 144 -10.73 -4.02 16.52
N GLY A 145 -11.65 -4.57 15.74
CA GLY A 145 -12.34 -3.91 14.65
C GLY A 145 -11.66 -4.09 13.29
N ALA A 146 -12.45 -4.01 12.22
CA ALA A 146 -11.98 -4.22 10.85
C ALA A 146 -10.94 -3.18 10.43
N ASP A 147 -11.16 -1.90 10.76
CA ASP A 147 -10.23 -0.83 10.39
C ASP A 147 -8.86 -0.96 11.06
N ALA A 148 -8.81 -1.46 12.31
CA ALA A 148 -7.53 -1.71 12.98
C ALA A 148 -6.73 -2.82 12.29
N LEU A 149 -7.40 -3.89 11.85
CA LEU A 149 -6.77 -4.94 11.06
C LEU A 149 -6.28 -4.41 9.71
N ARG A 150 -7.10 -3.64 8.98
CA ARG A 150 -6.73 -3.05 7.69
C ARG A 150 -5.53 -2.11 7.80
N VAL A 151 -5.51 -1.23 8.82
CA VAL A 151 -4.36 -0.36 9.09
C VAL A 151 -3.12 -1.20 9.40
N TYR A 152 -3.26 -2.26 10.17
CA TYR A 152 -2.16 -3.14 10.52
C TYR A 152 -1.58 -3.86 9.28
N GLU A 153 -2.41 -4.43 8.42
CA GLU A 153 -1.96 -5.10 7.19
C GLU A 153 -1.21 -4.16 6.25
N MET A 154 -1.62 -2.90 6.19
CA MET A 154 -0.91 -1.88 5.40
C MET A 154 0.36 -1.37 6.09
N PHE A 155 0.47 -1.48 7.41
CA PHE A 155 1.57 -0.94 8.21
C PHE A 155 2.67 -1.95 8.53
N ILE A 156 2.38 -3.25 8.52
CA ILE A 156 3.27 -4.33 9.01
C ILE A 156 4.65 -4.37 8.34
N GLY A 157 4.76 -3.93 7.10
CA GLY A 157 6.00 -3.96 6.33
C GLY A 157 5.86 -3.42 4.92
N ASP A 158 6.90 -3.60 4.11
CA ASP A 158 6.84 -3.32 2.69
C ASP A 158 5.86 -4.28 2.01
N TYR A 159 5.03 -3.74 1.11
CA TYR A 159 3.96 -4.50 0.45
C TYR A 159 4.45 -5.74 -0.30
N GLN A 160 5.66 -5.70 -0.85
CA GLN A 160 6.25 -6.79 -1.64
C GLN A 160 7.09 -7.75 -0.82
N GLN A 161 7.29 -7.51 0.47
CA GLN A 161 8.10 -8.33 1.36
C GLN A 161 7.24 -9.13 2.33
N ASP A 162 7.72 -10.31 2.69
CA ASP A 162 7.09 -11.10 3.74
C ASP A 162 7.26 -10.42 5.10
N ALA A 163 6.22 -10.50 5.94
CA ALA A 163 6.23 -9.91 7.28
C ALA A 163 5.62 -10.87 8.31
N SER A 164 6.22 -10.95 9.49
CA SER A 164 5.71 -11.79 10.58
C SER A 164 4.61 -11.07 11.35
N TRP A 165 3.56 -11.80 11.72
CA TRP A 165 2.47 -11.28 12.53
C TRP A 165 2.95 -10.77 13.89
N SER A 166 2.45 -9.60 14.30
CA SER A 166 2.70 -8.97 15.59
C SER A 166 1.42 -8.43 16.22
N THR A 167 0.94 -9.08 17.26
CA THR A 167 -0.24 -8.62 18.01
C THR A 167 -0.02 -7.27 18.68
N ASP A 168 1.20 -6.95 19.10
CA ASP A 168 1.50 -5.66 19.73
C ASP A 168 1.45 -4.51 18.72
N SER A 169 1.91 -4.75 17.49
CA SER A 169 1.77 -3.79 16.39
C SER A 169 0.32 -3.57 16.01
N LEU A 170 -0.50 -4.63 15.99
CA LEU A 170 -1.96 -4.54 15.77
C LEU A 170 -2.63 -3.66 16.83
N LYS A 171 -2.31 -3.86 18.12
CA LYS A 171 -2.80 -2.99 19.21
C LYS A 171 -2.31 -1.55 19.06
N GLY A 172 -1.11 -1.34 18.51
CA GLY A 172 -0.60 -0.02 18.15
C GLY A 172 -1.46 0.68 17.10
N CYS A 173 -1.90 -0.05 16.08
CA CYS A 173 -2.80 0.46 15.05
C CYS A 173 -4.19 0.81 15.61
N LYS A 174 -4.73 0.00 16.53
CA LYS A 174 -5.96 0.35 17.24
C LYS A 174 -5.83 1.65 18.03
N ARG A 175 -4.74 1.82 18.81
CA ARG A 175 -4.48 3.07 19.54
C ARG A 175 -4.34 4.29 18.63
N PHE A 176 -3.76 4.11 17.44
CA PHE A 176 -3.72 5.17 16.43
C PHE A 176 -5.15 5.60 16.01
N LEU A 177 -6.04 4.67 15.68
CA LEU A 177 -7.42 4.99 15.33
C LEU A 177 -8.20 5.61 16.51
N GLU A 178 -7.99 5.14 17.73
CA GLU A 178 -8.56 5.76 18.94
C GLU A 178 -8.08 7.21 19.11
N LYS A 179 -6.83 7.52 18.74
CA LYS A 179 -6.31 8.88 18.74
C LYS A 179 -6.99 9.73 17.66
N VAL A 180 -7.15 9.21 16.43
CA VAL A 180 -7.92 9.88 15.37
C VAL A 180 -9.34 10.21 15.84
N TYR A 181 -10.02 9.26 16.50
CA TYR A 181 -11.34 9.48 17.09
C TYR A 181 -11.35 10.64 18.09
N LYS A 182 -10.39 10.66 19.02
CA LYS A 182 -10.29 11.70 20.07
C LYS A 182 -10.03 13.11 19.52
N LEU A 183 -9.37 13.23 18.38
CA LEU A 183 -9.13 14.53 17.74
C LEU A 183 -10.42 15.27 17.40
N GLY A 184 -11.52 14.56 17.13
CA GLY A 184 -12.81 15.16 16.85
C GLY A 184 -13.35 16.04 17.99
N ALA A 185 -12.94 15.80 19.24
CA ALA A 185 -13.29 16.65 20.37
C ALA A 185 -12.56 18.00 20.41
N LYS A 186 -11.54 18.20 19.56
CA LYS A 186 -10.72 19.42 19.48
C LYS A 186 -11.11 20.33 18.31
N LEU A 187 -12.20 20.05 17.62
CA LEU A 187 -12.60 20.79 16.42
C LEU A 187 -13.04 22.22 16.75
N ASN A 188 -12.58 23.17 15.93
CA ASN A 188 -13.04 24.55 15.91
C ASN A 188 -13.55 24.93 14.51
N ASP A 189 -14.19 26.09 14.40
CA ASP A 189 -14.74 26.63 13.16
C ASP A 189 -13.80 27.61 12.44
N GLU A 190 -12.53 27.70 12.86
CA GLU A 190 -11.54 28.54 12.20
C GLU A 190 -11.23 28.03 10.79
N THR A 191 -10.93 28.97 9.90
CA THR A 191 -10.59 28.68 8.51
C THR A 191 -9.09 28.67 8.25
N THR A 192 -8.29 29.28 9.14
CA THR A 192 -6.83 29.35 9.02
C THR A 192 -6.20 28.27 9.88
N SER A 193 -5.48 27.38 9.23
CA SER A 193 -4.79 26.29 9.90
C SER A 193 -3.41 26.72 10.40
N ALA A 194 -3.11 26.44 11.67
CA ALA A 194 -1.76 26.51 12.21
C ALA A 194 -0.88 25.33 11.71
N ASN A 195 -1.51 24.33 11.08
CA ASN A 195 -0.87 23.07 10.67
C ASN A 195 -0.67 22.96 9.15
N GLU A 196 -0.82 24.08 8.42
CA GLU A 196 -0.84 24.10 6.95
C GLU A 196 0.35 23.34 6.34
N MET A 197 1.56 23.58 6.82
CA MET A 197 2.76 22.93 6.31
C MET A 197 2.74 21.41 6.49
N ILE A 198 2.43 20.91 7.68
CA ILE A 198 2.40 19.45 7.92
C ILE A 198 1.26 18.78 7.16
N ILE A 199 0.14 19.45 6.98
CA ILE A 199 -0.99 18.98 6.16
C ILE A 199 -0.52 18.81 4.71
N HIS A 200 0.05 19.83 4.08
CA HIS A 200 0.50 19.76 2.69
C HIS A 200 1.63 18.73 2.48
N LYS A 201 2.59 18.64 3.40
CA LYS A 201 3.61 17.57 3.41
C LYS A 201 2.99 16.18 3.47
N THR A 202 1.99 16.00 4.33
CA THR A 202 1.33 14.70 4.49
C THR A 202 0.51 14.34 3.26
N ILE A 203 -0.23 15.29 2.67
CA ILE A 203 -0.97 15.04 1.42
C ILE A 203 -0.01 14.57 0.33
N LYS A 204 1.10 15.29 0.11
CA LYS A 204 2.13 14.93 -0.87
C LYS A 204 2.66 13.53 -0.61
N LYS A 205 3.17 13.29 0.61
CA LYS A 205 3.80 12.03 0.99
C LYS A 205 2.85 10.83 0.87
N VAL A 206 1.63 10.95 1.38
CA VAL A 206 0.63 9.87 1.30
C VAL A 206 0.22 9.61 -0.14
N THR A 207 0.05 10.65 -0.97
CA THR A 207 -0.27 10.50 -2.39
C THR A 207 0.81 9.72 -3.13
N GLU A 208 2.07 10.09 -2.95
CA GLU A 208 3.21 9.43 -3.56
C GLU A 208 3.36 7.99 -3.06
N ASP A 209 3.22 7.77 -1.76
CA ASP A 209 3.38 6.46 -1.15
C ASP A 209 2.29 5.47 -1.59
N LEU A 210 1.03 5.88 -1.60
CA LEU A 210 -0.08 5.04 -2.08
C LEU A 210 0.10 4.70 -3.57
N SER A 211 0.52 5.67 -4.39
CA SER A 211 0.77 5.45 -5.82
C SER A 211 1.92 4.47 -6.09
N ASN A 212 2.86 4.35 -5.16
CA ASN A 212 4.03 3.48 -5.25
C ASN A 212 3.94 2.23 -4.36
N LEU A 213 2.76 1.89 -3.83
CA LEU A 213 2.52 0.74 -2.94
C LEU A 213 3.35 0.76 -1.64
N LYS A 214 3.78 1.93 -1.20
CA LYS A 214 4.50 2.14 0.06
C LYS A 214 3.52 2.41 1.20
N PHE A 215 2.61 1.49 1.43
CA PHE A 215 1.52 1.66 2.38
C PHE A 215 2.00 1.87 3.82
N ASN A 216 3.06 1.20 4.23
CA ASN A 216 3.64 1.33 5.56
C ASN A 216 4.16 2.74 5.84
N THR A 217 4.77 3.40 4.87
CA THR A 217 5.24 4.78 5.01
C THR A 217 4.09 5.78 4.91
N ALA A 218 3.04 5.49 4.13
CA ALA A 218 1.81 6.28 4.12
C ALA A 218 1.14 6.27 5.51
N VAL A 219 0.95 5.10 6.12
CA VAL A 219 0.40 4.97 7.48
C VAL A 219 1.27 5.69 8.50
N SER A 220 2.60 5.54 8.41
CA SER A 220 3.53 6.28 9.30
C SER A 220 3.34 7.79 9.19
N SER A 221 3.17 8.32 7.98
CA SER A 221 2.94 9.75 7.75
C SER A 221 1.61 10.22 8.35
N LEU A 222 0.55 9.39 8.26
CA LEU A 222 -0.74 9.67 8.90
C LEU A 222 -0.62 9.64 10.44
N MET A 223 0.17 8.73 11.00
CA MET A 223 0.45 8.69 12.44
C MET A 223 1.21 9.95 12.90
N ILE A 224 2.17 10.43 12.11
CA ILE A 224 2.90 11.68 12.38
C ILE A 224 1.93 12.86 12.37
N LEU A 225 1.13 13.01 11.32
CA LEU A 225 0.13 14.08 11.23
C LEU A 225 -0.82 14.04 12.43
N THR A 226 -1.36 12.86 12.76
CA THR A 226 -2.24 12.69 13.92
C THR A 226 -1.57 13.14 15.22
N ASN A 227 -0.29 12.83 15.42
CA ASN A 227 0.46 13.24 16.60
C ASN A 227 0.70 14.77 16.64
N GLU A 228 0.95 15.40 15.48
CA GLU A 228 1.12 16.87 15.44
C GLU A 228 -0.20 17.59 15.72
N LEU A 229 -1.31 17.10 15.15
CA LEU A 229 -2.65 17.64 15.44
C LEU A 229 -3.03 17.43 16.92
N ASP A 230 -2.63 16.32 17.52
CA ASP A 230 -2.93 16.02 18.92
C ASP A 230 -2.21 16.95 19.92
N LYS A 231 -1.08 17.55 19.54
CA LYS A 231 -0.37 18.57 20.36
C LYS A 231 -1.08 19.91 20.41
N GLN A 232 -1.99 20.17 19.48
CA GLN A 232 -2.74 21.42 19.42
C GLN A 232 -3.87 21.42 20.46
N GLU A 233 -4.21 22.59 20.99
CA GLU A 233 -5.39 22.75 21.85
C GLU A 233 -6.67 22.59 21.04
N SER A 234 -6.67 23.12 19.80
CA SER A 234 -7.77 23.00 18.84
C SER A 234 -7.25 22.83 17.42
N ILE A 235 -8.06 22.22 16.55
CA ILE A 235 -7.77 21.97 15.13
C ILE A 235 -8.95 22.38 14.27
N THR A 236 -8.69 22.77 13.03
CA THR A 236 -9.78 23.14 12.12
C THR A 236 -10.54 21.91 11.61
N LYS A 237 -11.83 22.08 11.34
CA LYS A 237 -12.63 21.04 10.67
C LYS A 237 -12.03 20.61 9.34
N ASN A 238 -11.39 21.53 8.60
CA ASN A 238 -10.75 21.23 7.33
C ASN A 238 -9.52 20.35 7.50
N ASP A 239 -8.67 20.61 8.50
CA ASP A 239 -7.50 19.77 8.79
C ASP A 239 -7.90 18.35 9.15
N TYR A 240 -8.90 18.23 10.02
CA TYR A 240 -9.42 16.95 10.44
C TYR A 240 -10.05 16.18 9.28
N ARG A 241 -10.88 16.84 8.48
CA ARG A 241 -11.46 16.23 7.28
C ARG A 241 -10.40 15.77 6.29
N THR A 242 -9.34 16.55 6.12
CA THR A 242 -8.19 16.16 5.26
C THR A 242 -7.52 14.89 5.77
N LEU A 243 -7.25 14.80 7.08
CA LEU A 243 -6.75 13.55 7.68
C LEU A 243 -7.68 12.36 7.41
N LEU A 244 -9.00 12.54 7.58
CA LEU A 244 -9.98 11.48 7.33
C LEU A 244 -10.00 11.04 5.86
N ILE A 245 -9.91 11.98 4.90
CA ILE A 245 -9.87 11.64 3.46
C ILE A 245 -8.59 10.84 3.14
N LEU A 246 -7.45 11.25 3.67
CA LEU A 246 -6.19 10.54 3.44
C LEU A 246 -6.18 9.14 4.06
N LEU A 247 -6.85 8.95 5.17
CA LEU A 247 -6.95 7.67 5.89
C LEU A 247 -8.04 6.75 5.32
N ASN A 248 -9.07 7.29 4.69
CA ASN A 248 -10.27 6.54 4.25
C ASN A 248 -9.97 5.30 3.39
N PRO A 249 -9.03 5.29 2.42
CA PRO A 249 -8.73 4.10 1.65
C PRO A 249 -8.29 2.90 2.52
N ILE A 250 -7.74 3.16 3.69
CA ILE A 250 -7.20 2.15 4.61
C ILE A 250 -8.23 1.84 5.72
N ALA A 251 -8.86 2.85 6.31
CA ALA A 251 -9.80 2.73 7.43
C ALA A 251 -11.15 3.41 7.12
N PRO A 252 -11.95 2.84 6.20
CA PRO A 252 -13.15 3.49 5.69
C PRO A 252 -14.26 3.66 6.73
N HIS A 253 -14.43 2.71 7.65
CA HIS A 253 -15.58 2.74 8.56
C HIS A 253 -15.45 3.89 9.58
N ILE A 254 -14.33 3.98 10.27
CA ILE A 254 -14.13 5.04 11.27
C ILE A 254 -14.09 6.42 10.62
N THR A 255 -13.53 6.56 9.43
CA THR A 255 -13.44 7.86 8.77
C THR A 255 -14.79 8.38 8.27
N GLU A 256 -15.66 7.52 7.74
CA GLU A 256 -17.01 7.90 7.37
C GLU A 256 -17.86 8.21 8.60
N GLU A 257 -17.80 7.39 9.66
CA GLU A 257 -18.49 7.62 10.92
C GLU A 257 -18.13 8.99 11.53
N LEU A 258 -16.84 9.32 11.59
CA LEU A 258 -16.35 10.59 12.12
C LEU A 258 -16.73 11.78 11.22
N ASN A 259 -16.74 11.60 9.90
CA ASN A 259 -17.19 12.62 8.97
C ASN A 259 -18.68 12.95 9.16
N GLU A 260 -19.52 11.94 9.40
CA GLU A 260 -20.94 12.10 9.68
C GLU A 260 -21.16 12.70 11.07
N MET A 261 -20.54 12.15 12.11
CA MET A 261 -20.66 12.57 13.51
C MET A 261 -20.37 14.06 13.70
N TYR A 262 -19.37 14.60 13.01
CA TYR A 262 -18.97 16.00 13.11
C TYR A 262 -19.50 16.87 11.97
N ALA A 263 -20.37 16.35 11.11
CA ALA A 263 -20.98 17.05 9.99
C ALA A 263 -19.94 17.78 9.10
N LEU A 264 -18.87 17.08 8.72
CA LEU A 264 -17.73 17.67 8.00
C LEU A 264 -17.99 17.84 6.50
N GLY A 265 -19.09 17.35 5.96
CA GLY A 265 -19.49 17.53 4.57
C GLY A 265 -19.94 16.24 3.88
N LYS A 266 -19.75 16.15 2.57
CA LYS A 266 -20.11 14.97 1.78
C LYS A 266 -19.42 13.70 2.30
N PRO A 267 -20.01 12.51 2.07
CA PRO A 267 -19.31 11.24 2.34
C PRO A 267 -17.90 11.24 1.78
N ILE A 268 -16.95 10.72 2.54
CA ILE A 268 -15.54 10.77 2.16
C ILE A 268 -15.29 9.93 0.89
N CYS A 269 -15.94 8.78 0.76
CA CYS A 269 -15.84 7.92 -0.42
C CYS A 269 -16.23 8.60 -1.74
N SER A 270 -17.03 9.67 -1.68
CA SER A 270 -17.42 10.50 -2.83
C SER A 270 -16.66 11.83 -2.91
N SER A 271 -15.71 12.06 -2.02
CA SER A 271 -14.92 13.29 -1.98
C SER A 271 -13.73 13.22 -2.91
N SER A 272 -13.31 14.39 -3.42
CA SER A 272 -12.06 14.47 -4.21
C SER A 272 -10.85 14.30 -3.29
N TRP A 273 -9.81 13.65 -3.81
CA TRP A 273 -8.52 13.58 -3.15
C TRP A 273 -7.94 14.98 -2.93
N PRO A 274 -7.40 15.29 -1.73
CA PRO A 274 -6.88 16.61 -1.44
C PRO A 274 -5.64 16.92 -2.27
N LYS A 275 -5.53 18.18 -2.68
CA LYS A 275 -4.36 18.69 -3.41
C LYS A 275 -3.39 19.35 -2.43
N TYR A 276 -2.10 19.20 -2.67
CA TYR A 276 -1.08 19.93 -1.95
C TYR A 276 -0.52 21.08 -2.78
N ASP A 277 -0.01 22.08 -2.09
CA ASP A 277 0.75 23.18 -2.64
C ASP A 277 2.23 22.93 -2.35
N GLU A 278 3.06 22.88 -3.39
CA GLU A 278 4.49 22.57 -3.25
C GLU A 278 5.22 23.61 -2.39
N GLU A 279 4.86 24.89 -2.52
CA GLU A 279 5.48 25.99 -1.76
C GLU A 279 5.22 25.83 -0.25
N LYS A 280 4.07 25.27 0.13
CA LYS A 280 3.68 25.01 1.51
C LYS A 280 4.30 23.72 2.10
N THR A 281 4.96 22.93 1.28
CA THR A 281 5.67 21.73 1.76
C THR A 281 7.11 22.01 2.20
N VAL A 282 7.62 23.20 1.97
CA VAL A 282 9.00 23.57 2.30
C VAL A 282 9.06 24.05 3.75
N ASP A 283 10.00 23.51 4.52
CA ASP A 283 10.27 24.02 5.86
C ASP A 283 10.76 25.47 5.79
N SER A 284 10.02 26.37 6.42
CA SER A 284 10.44 27.77 6.56
C SER A 284 11.68 27.92 7.46
N THR A 285 11.94 26.91 8.30
CA THR A 285 13.10 26.88 9.21
C THR A 285 13.76 25.51 9.20
N VAL A 286 15.04 25.48 9.51
CA VAL A 286 15.85 24.26 9.61
C VAL A 286 16.74 24.31 10.83
N THR A 287 16.85 23.20 11.55
CA THR A 287 17.80 23.07 12.64
C THR A 287 19.16 22.66 12.10
N ILE A 288 20.16 23.52 12.25
CA ILE A 288 21.53 23.22 11.83
C ILE A 288 22.44 22.98 13.04
N ALA A 289 23.41 22.10 12.86
CA ALA A 289 24.43 21.82 13.84
C ALA A 289 25.55 22.90 13.80
N VAL A 290 26.04 23.35 14.97
CA VAL A 290 27.17 24.24 15.05
C VAL A 290 28.34 23.54 15.73
N GLN A 291 29.44 23.47 15.00
CA GLN A 291 30.68 22.84 15.44
C GLN A 291 31.81 23.86 15.64
N VAL A 292 32.71 23.56 16.58
CA VAL A 292 34.01 24.22 16.73
C VAL A 292 35.08 23.15 16.66
N ASN A 293 36.04 23.31 15.74
CA ASN A 293 37.08 22.33 15.45
C ASN A 293 36.51 20.91 15.20
N GLY A 294 35.39 20.79 14.44
CA GLY A 294 34.73 19.53 14.09
C GLY A 294 33.93 18.89 15.22
N LYS A 295 33.89 19.47 16.43
CA LYS A 295 33.10 18.95 17.55
C LYS A 295 31.79 19.73 17.70
N LEU A 296 30.67 19.03 17.83
CA LEU A 296 29.36 19.65 18.05
C LEU A 296 29.36 20.46 19.36
N ARG A 297 28.96 21.73 19.26
CA ARG A 297 28.91 22.67 20.39
C ARG A 297 27.52 23.29 20.60
N GLY A 298 26.68 23.23 19.59
CA GLY A 298 25.31 23.70 19.67
C GLY A 298 24.50 23.36 18.46
N SER A 299 23.22 23.68 18.49
CA SER A 299 22.32 23.69 17.36
C SER A 299 21.47 24.95 17.39
N MET A 300 21.07 25.44 16.24
CA MET A 300 20.17 26.58 16.12
C MET A 300 19.14 26.35 15.05
N ASN A 301 17.96 26.92 15.24
CA ASN A 301 16.89 26.91 14.25
C ASN A 301 16.93 28.20 13.46
N ILE A 302 17.10 28.11 12.14
CA ILE A 302 17.23 29.26 11.24
C ILE A 302 16.26 29.17 10.08
N PRO A 303 15.86 30.29 9.46
CA PRO A 303 15.13 30.26 8.20
C PRO A 303 15.86 29.42 7.14
N THR A 304 15.11 28.65 6.38
CA THR A 304 15.66 27.87 5.27
C THR A 304 16.26 28.84 4.23
N ASN A 305 17.46 28.55 3.76
CA ASN A 305 18.21 29.39 2.81
C ASN A 305 18.65 30.76 3.37
N LEU A 306 18.79 30.89 4.70
CA LEU A 306 19.45 32.07 5.29
C LEU A 306 20.83 32.21 4.67
N ASP A 307 21.24 33.47 4.40
CA ASP A 307 22.54 33.74 3.80
C ASP A 307 23.69 33.28 4.73
N LYS A 308 24.88 33.10 4.14
CA LYS A 308 26.03 32.54 4.83
C LYS A 308 26.51 33.46 5.96
N GLU A 309 26.50 34.79 5.77
CA GLU A 309 27.01 35.74 6.72
C GLU A 309 26.15 35.82 7.98
N GLU A 310 24.83 35.86 7.76
CA GLU A 310 23.87 35.89 8.86
C GLU A 310 23.84 34.55 9.61
N THR A 311 23.97 33.43 8.88
CA THR A 311 24.09 32.08 9.48
C THR A 311 25.31 32.00 10.41
N LEU A 312 26.45 32.53 9.98
CA LEU A 312 27.68 32.59 10.79
C LEU A 312 27.52 33.51 11.99
N ARG A 313 26.89 34.67 11.82
CA ARG A 313 26.62 35.62 12.91
C ARG A 313 25.82 34.94 14.02
N LEU A 314 24.70 34.32 13.68
CA LEU A 314 23.85 33.62 14.62
C LEU A 314 24.57 32.42 15.28
N ALA A 315 25.36 31.68 14.54
CA ALA A 315 26.13 30.57 15.08
C ALA A 315 27.16 31.03 16.15
N LYS A 316 27.81 32.16 15.95
CA LYS A 316 28.77 32.75 16.90
C LYS A 316 28.08 33.31 18.14
N GLU A 317 26.82 33.71 18.05
CA GLU A 317 26.04 34.24 19.17
C GLU A 317 25.55 33.19 20.16
N LEU A 318 25.58 31.90 19.79
CA LEU A 318 25.20 30.85 20.71
C LEU A 318 26.12 30.78 21.94
N ASP A 319 25.56 30.85 23.14
CA ASP A 319 26.32 30.86 24.40
C ASP A 319 27.30 29.69 24.55
N ASN A 320 26.86 28.50 24.07
CA ASN A 320 27.72 27.33 24.08
C ASN A 320 28.87 27.38 23.07
N VAL A 321 28.75 28.19 22.03
CA VAL A 321 29.79 28.41 21.00
C VAL A 321 30.73 29.53 21.40
N LYS A 322 30.21 30.64 21.93
CA LYS A 322 31.00 31.80 22.43
C LYS A 322 32.16 31.38 23.32
N LYS A 323 31.91 30.48 24.27
CA LYS A 323 32.92 29.93 25.21
C LYS A 323 34.15 29.34 24.52
N TYR A 324 34.01 28.86 23.29
CA TYR A 324 35.10 28.27 22.51
C TYR A 324 35.75 29.26 21.54
N LEU A 325 35.15 30.45 21.38
CA LEU A 325 35.67 31.52 20.55
C LEU A 325 36.43 32.57 21.37
N GLU A 326 36.17 32.64 22.69
CA GLU A 326 36.88 33.54 23.60
C GLU A 326 38.36 33.20 23.65
N ASN A 327 39.20 34.23 23.46
CA ASN A 327 40.67 34.13 23.47
C ASN A 327 41.26 33.21 22.37
N THR A 328 40.54 32.97 21.29
CA THR A 328 40.97 32.17 20.14
C THR A 328 40.97 32.99 18.86
N THR A 329 41.77 32.58 17.87
CA THR A 329 41.76 33.20 16.54
C THR A 329 41.02 32.28 15.57
N ILE A 330 39.98 32.81 14.90
CA ILE A 330 39.25 32.08 13.87
C ILE A 330 40.14 31.93 12.62
N ILE A 331 40.43 30.71 12.23
CA ILE A 331 41.23 30.36 11.06
C ILE A 331 40.36 30.16 9.81
N LYS A 332 39.23 29.49 9.99
CA LYS A 332 38.35 29.13 8.87
C LYS A 332 36.91 28.96 9.32
N GLU A 333 36.00 29.42 8.49
CA GLU A 333 34.56 29.29 8.68
C GLU A 333 33.93 28.49 7.50
N ILE A 334 33.30 27.40 7.81
CA ILE A 334 32.68 26.48 6.83
C ILE A 334 31.18 26.46 7.10
N VAL A 335 30.41 26.88 6.13
CA VAL A 335 28.95 26.78 6.16
C VAL A 335 28.51 25.86 5.04
N VAL A 336 27.78 24.80 5.41
CA VAL A 336 27.05 23.97 4.47
C VAL A 336 25.57 24.35 4.63
N PRO A 337 24.97 25.01 3.62
CA PRO A 337 23.61 25.52 3.71
C PRO A 337 22.62 24.48 4.25
N ASN A 338 21.75 24.89 5.16
CA ASN A 338 20.71 24.07 5.78
C ASN A 338 21.20 22.78 6.50
N LYS A 339 22.49 22.67 6.80
CA LYS A 339 23.06 21.45 7.44
C LYS A 339 23.94 21.76 8.64
N ILE A 340 25.01 22.49 8.42
CA ILE A 340 26.04 22.63 9.47
C ILE A 340 26.88 23.91 9.31
N VAL A 341 27.27 24.45 10.44
CA VAL A 341 28.34 25.46 10.55
C VAL A 341 29.51 24.83 11.30
N ASN A 342 30.74 24.97 10.79
CA ASN A 342 31.95 24.57 11.50
C ASN A 342 32.95 25.74 11.54
N ILE A 343 33.29 26.20 12.75
CA ILE A 343 34.22 27.28 13.00
C ILE A 343 35.55 26.65 13.47
N VAL A 344 36.61 26.88 12.71
CA VAL A 344 37.95 26.38 13.04
C VAL A 344 38.71 27.47 13.72
N VAL A 345 39.18 27.23 14.95
CA VAL A 345 39.91 28.17 15.78
C VAL A 345 41.26 27.58 16.22
N LYS A 346 42.21 28.49 16.52
CA LYS A 346 43.54 28.19 17.09
C LYS A 346 43.71 28.95 18.40
#